data_982eb212c9ceeb033db5fdc951350cc1
#
_entry.id   982eb212c9ceeb033db5fdc951350cc1
#
_cell.length_a   1.000
_cell.length_b   1.000
_cell.length_c   1.000
_cell.angle_alpha   90.00
_cell.angle_beta   90.00
_cell.angle_gamma   90.00
#
_symmetry.space_group_name_H-M   'P 1'
#
loop_
_entity.id
_entity.type
_entity.pdbx_description
1 polymer ?
#
loop_
_entity_poly.entity_id
_entity_poly.type
_entity_poly.pdbx_seq_one_letter_code
_entity_poly.pdbx_strand_id
1 'polypeptide(L)'
;MIWTKEEISIADELIEIAPKLRDEFLDYHKDFHTTFKGGISYAAANPLTILTDEEKSIWKVEGLRYVCRDQKVERNMFLDSKVSKVFPTATALTKKYLDYCGCSGYSVLEPGGVIHSHSDIENTSHSTIRIHIPLIIPEGDVCLETGGIKNDWSNLFAFDNGELHSAYNRTNKRRLIYIIDIARSFLSIPSWGLKVTSISIPKV
;
A
#
# COMPACT_ATOMS: atom_id res chain seq x y z
N MET A 1 -12.40 7.18 -1.34
CA MET A 1 -11.82 8.56 -1.46
C MET A 1 -10.33 8.44 -1.67
N ILE A 2 -9.74 9.26 -2.57
CA ILE A 2 -8.28 9.33 -2.78
C ILE A 2 -7.79 10.68 -2.28
N TRP A 3 -6.66 10.70 -1.55
CA TRP A 3 -5.92 11.89 -1.14
C TRP A 3 -4.66 11.99 -1.99
N THR A 4 -4.41 13.18 -2.49
CA THR A 4 -3.22 13.49 -3.29
C THR A 4 -2.03 13.80 -2.39
N LYS A 5 -0.84 13.90 -2.98
CA LYS A 5 0.40 14.22 -2.24
C LYS A 5 0.31 15.57 -1.50
N GLU A 6 -0.45 16.53 -2.00
CA GLU A 6 -0.65 17.84 -1.38
C GLU A 6 -1.49 17.78 -0.09
N GLU A 7 -2.27 16.71 0.08
CA GLU A 7 -3.13 16.49 1.23
C GLU A 7 -2.48 15.58 2.30
N ILE A 8 -1.29 15.02 2.01
CA ILE A 8 -0.58 14.08 2.87
C ILE A 8 0.65 14.78 3.47
N SER A 9 0.61 15.09 4.76
CA SER A 9 1.63 15.90 5.44
C SER A 9 3.07 15.36 5.38
N ILE A 10 3.24 14.07 5.12
CA ILE A 10 4.55 13.38 5.02
C ILE A 10 4.94 13.04 3.57
N ALA A 11 4.18 13.50 2.58
CA ALA A 11 4.37 13.10 1.18
C ALA A 11 5.77 13.46 0.65
N ASP A 12 6.26 14.65 0.92
CA ASP A 12 7.58 15.10 0.41
C ASP A 12 8.70 14.20 0.92
N GLU A 13 8.68 13.83 2.20
CA GLU A 13 9.65 12.87 2.77
C GLU A 13 9.55 11.50 2.08
N LEU A 14 8.33 11.00 1.86
CA LEU A 14 8.12 9.69 1.22
C LEU A 14 8.57 9.71 -0.24
N ILE A 15 8.40 10.81 -0.94
CA ILE A 15 8.88 11.00 -2.32
C ILE A 15 10.42 11.05 -2.34
N GLU A 16 11.04 11.76 -1.41
CA GLU A 16 12.50 11.86 -1.32
C GLU A 16 13.16 10.49 -1.06
N ILE A 17 12.54 9.65 -0.24
CA ILE A 17 13.06 8.33 0.12
C ILE A 17 12.78 7.25 -0.93
N ALA A 18 11.80 7.45 -1.83
CA ALA A 18 11.35 6.47 -2.81
C ALA A 18 12.47 5.86 -3.69
N PRO A 19 13.46 6.64 -4.19
CA PRO A 19 14.58 6.06 -4.94
C PRO A 19 15.41 5.05 -4.11
N LYS A 20 15.63 5.31 -2.83
CA LYS A 20 16.37 4.40 -1.93
C LYS A 20 15.60 3.13 -1.65
N LEU A 21 14.27 3.23 -1.45
CA LEU A 21 13.39 2.07 -1.31
C LEU A 21 13.41 1.20 -2.57
N ARG A 22 13.36 1.82 -3.76
CA ARG A 22 13.47 1.09 -5.03
C ARG A 22 14.80 0.36 -5.15
N ASP A 23 15.89 1.07 -4.90
CA ASP A 23 17.23 0.54 -5.13
C ASP A 23 17.55 -0.61 -4.17
N GLU A 24 17.22 -0.52 -2.87
CA GLU A 24 17.40 -1.65 -1.94
C GLU A 24 16.56 -2.87 -2.30
N PHE A 25 15.33 -2.68 -2.82
CA PHE A 25 14.50 -3.78 -3.30
C PHE A 25 15.14 -4.47 -4.52
N LEU A 26 15.60 -3.70 -5.51
CA LEU A 26 16.27 -4.24 -6.70
C LEU A 26 17.62 -4.86 -6.39
N ASP A 27 18.33 -4.34 -5.40
CA ASP A 27 19.59 -4.92 -4.94
C ASP A 27 19.42 -6.30 -4.31
N TYR A 28 18.33 -6.53 -3.62
CA TYR A 28 17.99 -7.83 -3.07
C TYR A 28 17.38 -8.76 -4.14
N HIS A 29 16.42 -8.28 -4.90
CA HIS A 29 15.72 -9.04 -5.93
C HIS A 29 16.31 -8.77 -7.33
N LYS A 30 17.53 -9.27 -7.58
CA LYS A 30 18.22 -9.12 -8.88
C LYS A 30 17.45 -9.70 -10.06
N ASP A 31 16.55 -10.64 -9.81
CA ASP A 31 15.67 -11.29 -10.79
C ASP A 31 14.35 -10.56 -11.03
N PHE A 32 14.14 -9.37 -10.43
CA PHE A 32 12.86 -8.64 -10.52
C PHE A 32 12.37 -8.44 -11.95
N HIS A 33 13.27 -8.11 -12.87
CA HIS A 33 12.92 -7.87 -14.28
C HIS A 33 12.80 -9.15 -15.12
N THR A 34 13.11 -10.31 -14.58
CA THR A 34 13.14 -11.61 -15.29
C THR A 34 12.18 -12.62 -14.66
N THR A 35 12.64 -13.38 -13.68
CA THR A 35 11.94 -14.52 -13.09
C THR A 35 11.58 -14.32 -11.62
N PHE A 36 11.16 -13.11 -11.24
CA PHE A 36 10.93 -12.73 -9.85
C PHE A 36 10.18 -13.81 -9.05
N LYS A 37 10.85 -14.32 -8.03
CA LYS A 37 10.33 -15.36 -7.13
C LYS A 37 10.15 -14.85 -5.69
N GLY A 38 10.52 -13.60 -5.43
CA GLY A 38 10.46 -13.01 -4.11
C GLY A 38 9.04 -12.68 -3.65
N GLY A 39 8.94 -12.38 -2.37
CA GLY A 39 7.70 -11.98 -1.72
C GLY A 39 6.83 -13.16 -1.28
N ILE A 40 6.11 -12.95 -0.19
CA ILE A 40 5.04 -13.84 0.26
C ILE A 40 3.73 -13.23 -0.24
N SER A 41 2.85 -14.04 -0.83
CA SER A 41 1.50 -13.58 -1.15
C SER A 41 0.83 -13.09 0.13
N TYR A 42 0.48 -11.80 0.19
CA TYR A 42 -0.21 -11.22 1.35
C TYR A 42 -1.56 -11.90 1.60
N ALA A 43 -2.23 -12.31 0.55
CA ALA A 43 -3.47 -13.07 0.61
C ALA A 43 -3.31 -14.45 1.27
N ALA A 44 -2.14 -15.08 1.19
CA ALA A 44 -1.87 -16.32 1.93
C ALA A 44 -1.79 -16.10 3.44
N ALA A 45 -1.58 -14.86 3.91
CA ALA A 45 -1.61 -14.50 5.32
C ALA A 45 -3.03 -14.15 5.83
N ASN A 46 -4.01 -13.96 4.93
CA ASN A 46 -5.40 -13.72 5.29
C ASN A 46 -6.25 -14.97 5.03
N PRO A 47 -6.59 -15.75 6.08
CA PRO A 47 -7.34 -17.00 5.94
C PRO A 47 -8.77 -16.81 5.42
N LEU A 48 -9.28 -15.57 5.40
CA LEU A 48 -10.62 -15.25 4.92
C LEU A 48 -10.69 -14.95 3.42
N THR A 49 -9.55 -14.72 2.78
CA THR A 49 -9.48 -14.50 1.34
C THR A 49 -9.09 -15.80 0.65
N ILE A 50 -10.06 -16.50 0.09
CA ILE A 50 -9.80 -17.70 -0.74
C ILE A 50 -9.29 -17.18 -2.10
N LEU A 51 -7.99 -17.01 -2.23
CA LEU A 51 -7.37 -16.81 -3.53
C LEU A 51 -7.02 -18.14 -4.16
N THR A 52 -7.19 -18.25 -5.46
CA THR A 52 -6.65 -19.34 -6.26
C THR A 52 -5.12 -19.30 -6.22
N ASP A 53 -4.44 -20.42 -6.50
CA ASP A 53 -2.98 -20.45 -6.55
C ASP A 53 -2.42 -19.55 -7.67
N GLU A 54 -3.20 -19.32 -8.73
CA GLU A 54 -2.90 -18.40 -9.80
C GLU A 54 -2.93 -16.94 -9.32
N GLU A 55 -3.96 -16.54 -8.58
CA GLU A 55 -4.07 -15.20 -7.98
C GLU A 55 -2.97 -14.93 -6.95
N LYS A 56 -2.57 -15.93 -6.15
CA LYS A 56 -1.42 -15.83 -5.23
C LYS A 56 -0.10 -15.62 -5.95
N SER A 57 0.05 -16.13 -7.18
CA SER A 57 1.27 -15.95 -7.98
C SER A 57 1.38 -14.56 -8.59
N ILE A 58 0.25 -13.86 -8.74
CA ILE A 58 0.10 -12.59 -9.46
C ILE A 58 0.44 -11.39 -8.57
N TRP A 59 0.05 -11.44 -7.29
CA TRP A 59 0.29 -10.36 -6.32
C TRP A 59 1.20 -10.85 -5.20
N LYS A 60 2.36 -10.21 -5.06
CA LYS A 60 3.40 -10.57 -4.10
C LYS A 60 3.73 -9.40 -3.19
N VAL A 61 3.91 -9.67 -1.92
CA VAL A 61 4.26 -8.66 -0.90
C VAL A 61 5.50 -9.07 -0.15
N GLU A 62 6.46 -8.16 -0.03
CA GLU A 62 7.61 -8.25 0.88
C GLU A 62 7.30 -7.35 2.08
N GLY A 63 6.69 -7.95 3.13
CA GLY A 63 6.19 -7.19 4.27
C GLY A 63 7.28 -6.83 5.28
N LEU A 64 7.26 -5.62 5.80
CA LEU A 64 8.09 -5.17 6.93
C LEU A 64 7.31 -5.18 8.25
N ARG A 65 6.04 -4.80 8.18
CA ARG A 65 5.12 -4.77 9.32
C ARG A 65 3.72 -5.17 8.87
N TYR A 66 3.00 -5.88 9.75
CA TYR A 66 1.59 -6.19 9.59
C TYR A 66 0.89 -6.12 10.93
N VAL A 67 -0.18 -5.34 11.01
CA VAL A 67 -1.03 -5.23 12.20
C VAL A 67 -2.49 -5.40 11.80
N CYS A 68 -3.16 -6.38 12.39
CA CYS A 68 -4.60 -6.55 12.32
C CYS A 68 -5.16 -6.54 13.74
N ARG A 69 -5.74 -5.42 14.16
CA ARG A 69 -6.19 -5.22 15.54
C ARG A 69 -7.35 -6.12 15.91
N ASP A 70 -8.28 -6.32 14.98
CA ASP A 70 -9.48 -7.14 15.22
C ASP A 70 -9.12 -8.61 15.45
N GLN A 71 -8.08 -9.10 14.79
CA GLN A 71 -7.55 -10.45 14.96
C GLN A 71 -6.46 -10.55 16.04
N LYS A 72 -6.07 -9.43 16.66
CA LYS A 72 -4.97 -9.35 17.64
C LYS A 72 -3.65 -9.89 17.09
N VAL A 73 -3.41 -9.66 15.79
CA VAL A 73 -2.17 -10.07 15.12
C VAL A 73 -1.27 -8.87 14.93
N GLU A 74 -0.02 -9.00 15.34
CA GLU A 74 1.05 -8.06 15.04
C GLU A 74 2.30 -8.83 14.62
N ARG A 75 2.85 -8.48 13.46
CA ARG A 75 4.09 -9.05 12.92
C ARG A 75 5.04 -7.93 12.55
N ASN A 76 6.21 -7.94 13.15
CA ASN A 76 7.26 -6.94 12.97
C ASN A 76 8.47 -7.58 12.30
N MET A 77 8.39 -7.90 11.00
CA MET A 77 9.46 -8.54 10.23
C MET A 77 10.73 -7.69 10.20
N PHE A 78 10.60 -6.37 10.26
CA PHE A 78 11.72 -5.42 10.34
C PHE A 78 12.60 -5.61 11.58
N LEU A 79 12.15 -6.36 12.60
CA LEU A 79 12.96 -6.73 13.78
C LEU A 79 13.92 -7.88 13.49
N ASP A 80 13.67 -8.68 12.45
CA ASP A 80 14.62 -9.70 11.99
C ASP A 80 15.86 -9.02 11.43
N SER A 81 17.02 -9.43 11.92
CA SER A 81 18.32 -8.86 11.52
C SER A 81 18.64 -9.09 10.04
N LYS A 82 18.12 -10.16 9.43
CA LYS A 82 18.28 -10.42 7.99
C LYS A 82 17.44 -9.42 7.20
N VAL A 83 16.18 -9.23 7.57
CA VAL A 83 15.27 -8.26 6.91
C VAL A 83 15.81 -6.85 7.05
N SER A 84 16.18 -6.42 8.25
CA SER A 84 16.70 -5.07 8.49
C SER A 84 18.05 -4.78 7.81
N LYS A 85 18.86 -5.82 7.56
CA LYS A 85 20.11 -5.71 6.80
C LYS A 85 19.86 -5.58 5.30
N VAL A 86 18.85 -6.26 4.79
CA VAL A 86 18.50 -6.27 3.36
C VAL A 86 17.71 -5.02 2.98
N PHE A 87 16.77 -4.59 3.83
CA PHE A 87 15.91 -3.44 3.62
C PHE A 87 16.13 -2.37 4.69
N PRO A 88 17.33 -1.75 4.77
CA PRO A 88 17.65 -0.79 5.81
C PRO A 88 16.80 0.49 5.74
N THR A 89 16.49 0.97 4.54
CA THR A 89 15.67 2.16 4.34
C THR A 89 14.23 1.93 4.74
N ALA A 90 13.61 0.84 4.28
CA ALA A 90 12.24 0.46 4.64
C ALA A 90 12.12 0.17 6.14
N THR A 91 13.14 -0.45 6.74
CA THR A 91 13.22 -0.67 8.19
C THR A 91 13.27 0.64 8.97
N ALA A 92 14.10 1.59 8.55
CA ALA A 92 14.20 2.90 9.18
C ALA A 92 12.89 3.69 9.08
N LEU A 93 12.24 3.67 7.91
CA LEU A 93 10.96 4.30 7.67
C LEU A 93 9.87 3.70 8.58
N THR A 94 9.78 2.36 8.63
CA THR A 94 8.81 1.66 9.49
C THR A 94 9.02 1.99 10.96
N LYS A 95 10.27 2.02 11.43
CA LYS A 95 10.61 2.39 12.82
C LYS A 95 10.28 3.84 13.14
N LYS A 96 10.51 4.76 12.21
CA LYS A 96 10.20 6.18 12.38
C LYS A 96 8.71 6.40 12.68
N TYR A 97 7.85 5.66 12.02
CA TYR A 97 6.39 5.79 12.17
C TYR A 97 5.76 4.68 13.02
N LEU A 98 6.54 3.94 13.80
CA LEU A 98 6.11 2.71 14.48
C LEU A 98 4.80 2.86 15.26
N ASP A 99 4.64 3.96 16.00
CA ASP A 99 3.47 4.21 16.85
C ASP A 99 2.20 4.51 16.03
N TYR A 100 2.36 4.86 14.77
CA TYR A 100 1.28 5.24 13.84
C TYR A 100 1.13 4.30 12.66
N CYS A 101 2.09 3.39 12.45
CA CYS A 101 2.13 2.50 11.31
C CYS A 101 1.33 1.22 11.57
N GLY A 102 0.37 0.92 10.70
CA GLY A 102 -0.33 -0.35 10.64
C GLY A 102 0.46 -1.40 9.87
N CYS A 103 0.43 -1.29 8.54
CA CYS A 103 1.14 -2.18 7.63
C CYS A 103 2.21 -1.40 6.86
N SER A 104 3.30 -2.09 6.49
CA SER A 104 4.30 -1.52 5.58
C SER A 104 5.02 -2.63 4.80
N GLY A 105 5.41 -2.35 3.57
CA GLY A 105 6.14 -3.30 2.73
C GLY A 105 6.10 -2.98 1.25
N TYR A 106 6.82 -3.79 0.48
CA TYR A 106 6.81 -3.72 -0.98
C TYR A 106 5.67 -4.56 -1.55
N SER A 107 5.02 -4.04 -2.58
CA SER A 107 3.94 -4.72 -3.30
C SER A 107 4.26 -4.78 -4.78
N VAL A 108 4.32 -6.01 -5.29
CA VAL A 108 4.57 -6.33 -6.70
C VAL A 108 3.30 -6.86 -7.33
N LEU A 109 2.92 -6.30 -8.47
CA LEU A 109 1.84 -6.83 -9.30
C LEU A 109 2.42 -7.27 -10.64
N GLU A 110 2.29 -8.57 -10.92
CA GLU A 110 2.82 -9.21 -12.13
C GLU A 110 2.15 -8.68 -13.41
N PRO A 111 2.77 -8.86 -14.58
CA PRO A 111 2.14 -8.59 -15.87
C PRO A 111 0.80 -9.33 -16.01
N GLY A 112 -0.24 -8.62 -16.49
CA GLY A 112 -1.59 -9.18 -16.62
C GLY A 112 -2.32 -9.38 -15.30
N GLY A 113 -1.71 -9.02 -14.17
CA GLY A 113 -2.26 -9.28 -12.84
C GLY A 113 -3.49 -8.42 -12.51
N VAL A 114 -4.42 -9.01 -11.79
CA VAL A 114 -5.63 -8.36 -11.26
C VAL A 114 -5.76 -8.66 -9.78
N ILE A 115 -5.94 -7.63 -8.99
CA ILE A 115 -6.37 -7.71 -7.59
C ILE A 115 -7.85 -7.38 -7.59
N HIS A 116 -8.69 -8.38 -7.31
CA HIS A 116 -10.14 -8.22 -7.32
C HIS A 116 -10.62 -7.27 -6.23
N SER A 117 -11.82 -6.73 -6.39
CA SER A 117 -12.41 -5.79 -5.44
C SER A 117 -12.54 -6.43 -4.06
N HIS A 118 -11.93 -5.82 -3.06
CA HIS A 118 -11.92 -6.25 -1.67
C HIS A 118 -11.74 -5.04 -0.74
N SER A 119 -11.91 -5.25 0.54
CA SER A 119 -11.50 -4.35 1.61
C SER A 119 -10.55 -5.07 2.55
N ASP A 120 -9.55 -4.35 3.06
CA ASP A 120 -8.54 -4.95 3.92
C ASP A 120 -9.08 -5.13 5.34
N ILE A 121 -9.03 -6.37 5.84
CA ILE A 121 -9.54 -6.74 7.17
C ILE A 121 -8.76 -6.05 8.29
N GLU A 122 -7.51 -5.69 8.06
CA GLU A 122 -6.69 -4.98 9.04
C GLU A 122 -7.13 -3.53 9.28
N ASN A 123 -7.99 -2.98 8.44
CA ASN A 123 -8.50 -1.60 8.55
C ASN A 123 -10.03 -1.51 8.56
N THR A 124 -10.74 -2.49 9.11
CA THR A 124 -12.21 -2.46 9.24
C THR A 124 -12.71 -1.28 10.07
N SER A 125 -11.87 -0.75 10.95
CA SER A 125 -12.15 0.45 11.75
C SER A 125 -11.90 1.76 11.03
N HIS A 126 -11.40 1.73 9.78
CA HIS A 126 -11.02 2.92 8.99
C HIS A 126 -10.06 3.87 9.74
N SER A 127 -9.25 3.33 10.64
CA SER A 127 -8.36 4.12 11.53
C SER A 127 -7.05 4.52 10.87
N THR A 128 -6.69 3.87 9.78
CA THR A 128 -5.48 4.15 8.99
C THR A 128 -5.82 4.59 7.57
N ILE A 129 -4.84 5.17 6.92
CA ILE A 129 -4.85 5.48 5.49
C ILE A 129 -3.67 4.77 4.86
N ARG A 130 -3.90 4.03 3.79
CA ARG A 130 -2.84 3.40 3.02
C ARG A 130 -2.26 4.38 2.02
N ILE A 131 -0.96 4.66 2.16
CA ILE A 131 -0.20 5.48 1.24
C ILE A 131 0.51 4.56 0.25
N HIS A 132 0.34 4.81 -1.04
CA HIS A 132 1.09 4.15 -2.11
C HIS A 132 2.21 5.05 -2.59
N ILE A 133 3.45 4.57 -2.50
CA ILE A 133 4.66 5.23 -2.99
C ILE A 133 5.07 4.51 -4.27
N PRO A 134 4.93 5.14 -5.47
CA PRO A 134 5.34 4.56 -6.73
C PRO A 134 6.87 4.36 -6.77
N LEU A 135 7.33 3.16 -7.13
CA LEU A 135 8.76 2.85 -7.26
C LEU A 135 9.13 2.48 -8.70
N ILE A 136 8.39 1.55 -9.31
CA ILE A 136 8.51 1.17 -10.72
C ILE A 136 7.10 0.98 -11.26
N ILE A 137 6.66 1.93 -12.05
CA ILE A 137 5.35 1.90 -12.69
C ILE A 137 5.55 1.72 -14.20
N PRO A 138 5.05 0.62 -14.78
CA PRO A 138 5.15 0.41 -16.22
C PRO A 138 4.27 1.39 -16.99
N GLU A 139 4.74 1.81 -18.16
CA GLU A 139 3.91 2.55 -19.11
C GLU A 139 2.75 1.69 -19.61
N GLY A 140 1.55 2.27 -19.69
CA GLY A 140 0.35 1.60 -20.20
C GLY A 140 -0.78 1.52 -19.20
N ASP A 141 -1.65 0.52 -19.34
CA ASP A 141 -2.88 0.38 -18.58
C ASP A 141 -2.62 -0.33 -17.24
N VAL A 142 -2.25 0.46 -16.24
CA VAL A 142 -2.05 0.03 -14.86
C VAL A 142 -2.81 0.95 -13.92
N CYS A 143 -3.60 0.41 -12.99
CA CYS A 143 -4.53 1.23 -12.22
C CYS A 143 -4.89 0.60 -10.87
N LEU A 144 -5.13 1.47 -9.88
CA LEU A 144 -5.92 1.17 -8.68
C LEU A 144 -7.26 1.93 -8.80
N GLU A 145 -8.35 1.27 -8.41
CA GLU A 145 -9.68 1.86 -8.37
C GLU A 145 -10.26 1.73 -6.95
N THR A 146 -10.76 2.84 -6.40
CA THR A 146 -11.51 2.89 -5.14
C THR A 146 -12.58 3.98 -5.20
N GLY A 147 -13.79 3.66 -4.76
CA GLY A 147 -14.92 4.61 -4.80
C GLY A 147 -15.22 5.16 -6.20
N GLY A 148 -14.98 4.40 -7.26
CA GLY A 148 -15.14 4.82 -8.66
C GLY A 148 -14.06 5.75 -9.18
N ILE A 149 -13.01 6.03 -8.40
CA ILE A 149 -11.88 6.87 -8.80
C ILE A 149 -10.70 5.97 -9.17
N LYS A 150 -10.12 6.23 -10.35
CA LYS A 150 -8.94 5.52 -10.85
C LYS A 150 -7.67 6.33 -10.61
N ASN A 151 -6.59 5.63 -10.24
CA ASN A 151 -5.25 6.19 -10.07
C ASN A 151 -4.21 5.26 -10.71
N ASP A 152 -3.35 5.81 -11.56
CA ASP A 152 -2.33 5.11 -12.35
C ASP A 152 -0.95 5.10 -11.71
N TRP A 153 -0.83 5.51 -10.46
CA TRP A 153 0.44 5.69 -9.74
C TRP A 153 1.42 6.68 -10.37
N SER A 154 0.96 7.62 -11.19
CA SER A 154 1.83 8.70 -11.70
C SER A 154 2.41 9.57 -10.58
N ASN A 155 1.75 9.60 -9.43
CA ASN A 155 2.19 10.27 -8.21
C ASN A 155 1.91 9.42 -6.98
N LEU A 156 2.54 9.77 -5.84
CA LEU A 156 2.16 9.29 -4.53
C LEU A 156 0.71 9.71 -4.23
N PHE A 157 -0.06 8.79 -3.67
CA PHE A 157 -1.42 9.04 -3.22
C PHE A 157 -1.76 8.15 -2.02
N ALA A 158 -2.87 8.44 -1.36
CA ALA A 158 -3.40 7.61 -0.30
C ALA A 158 -4.90 7.34 -0.47
N PHE A 159 -5.37 6.27 0.14
CA PHE A 159 -6.79 5.92 0.18
C PHE A 159 -7.10 5.12 1.45
N ASP A 160 -8.38 5.00 1.77
CA ASP A 160 -8.86 4.15 2.85
C ASP A 160 -8.96 2.71 2.36
N ASN A 161 -8.05 1.86 2.77
CA ASN A 161 -8.04 0.44 2.38
C ASN A 161 -9.11 -0.42 3.09
N GLY A 162 -9.83 0.15 4.05
CA GLY A 162 -11.07 -0.43 4.57
C GLY A 162 -12.25 -0.28 3.61
N GLU A 163 -12.18 0.65 2.63
CA GLU A 163 -13.14 0.73 1.52
C GLU A 163 -12.84 -0.30 0.43
N LEU A 164 -13.87 -0.64 -0.35
CA LEU A 164 -13.71 -1.51 -1.52
C LEU A 164 -12.74 -0.87 -2.52
N HIS A 165 -11.72 -1.64 -2.88
CA HIS A 165 -10.73 -1.25 -3.86
C HIS A 165 -10.27 -2.47 -4.68
N SER A 166 -9.77 -2.18 -5.87
CA SER A 166 -9.22 -3.16 -6.80
C SER A 166 -8.00 -2.60 -7.51
N ALA A 167 -7.17 -3.45 -8.10
CA ALA A 167 -6.05 -3.00 -8.91
C ALA A 167 -5.79 -3.96 -10.07
N TYR A 168 -5.21 -3.44 -11.15
CA TYR A 168 -4.77 -4.25 -12.26
C TYR A 168 -3.49 -3.71 -12.90
N ASN A 169 -2.79 -4.60 -13.58
CA ASN A 169 -1.62 -4.32 -14.40
C ASN A 169 -1.76 -5.04 -15.74
N ARG A 170 -2.31 -4.37 -16.74
CA ARG A 170 -2.51 -4.91 -18.10
C ARG A 170 -1.31 -4.70 -19.00
N THR A 171 -0.17 -4.38 -18.44
CA THR A 171 1.09 -4.21 -19.17
C THR A 171 1.87 -5.51 -19.20
N ASN A 172 3.01 -5.52 -19.91
CA ASN A 172 3.92 -6.65 -19.98
C ASN A 172 5.13 -6.54 -19.02
N LYS A 173 5.08 -5.61 -18.06
CA LYS A 173 6.12 -5.39 -17.06
C LYS A 173 5.52 -5.36 -15.66
N ARG A 174 6.32 -5.69 -14.63
CA ARG A 174 5.90 -5.65 -13.23
C ARG A 174 5.71 -4.22 -12.74
N ARG A 175 4.67 -4.01 -11.93
CA ARG A 175 4.49 -2.81 -11.12
C ARG A 175 5.09 -3.06 -9.73
N LEU A 176 5.95 -2.16 -9.25
CA LEU A 176 6.48 -2.14 -7.88
C LEU A 176 6.07 -0.83 -7.19
N ILE A 177 5.47 -0.96 -6.03
CA ILE A 177 5.22 0.16 -5.12
C ILE A 177 5.68 -0.21 -3.71
N TYR A 178 5.89 0.80 -2.87
CA TYR A 178 5.91 0.62 -1.42
C TYR A 178 4.58 1.07 -0.84
N ILE A 179 4.07 0.32 0.13
CA ILE A 179 2.85 0.66 0.86
C ILE A 179 3.21 0.95 2.32
N ILE A 180 2.52 1.95 2.90
CA ILE A 180 2.59 2.21 4.33
C ILE A 180 1.22 2.70 4.82
N ASP A 181 0.70 2.05 5.85
CA ASP A 181 -0.57 2.43 6.49
C ASP A 181 -0.25 3.31 7.68
N ILE A 182 -0.73 4.54 7.65
CA ILE A 182 -0.49 5.53 8.70
C ILE A 182 -1.82 5.93 9.36
N ALA A 183 -1.81 6.07 10.67
CA ALA A 183 -2.97 6.49 11.45
C ALA A 183 -3.51 7.85 10.95
N ARG A 184 -4.82 7.94 10.72
CA ARG A 184 -5.50 9.17 10.29
C ARG A 184 -5.24 10.35 11.24
N SER A 185 -5.20 10.06 12.54
CA SER A 185 -4.93 11.07 13.58
C SER A 185 -3.56 11.73 13.42
N PHE A 186 -2.57 10.98 12.94
CA PHE A 186 -1.23 11.51 12.68
C PHE A 186 -1.20 12.38 11.42
N LEU A 187 -1.89 11.96 10.36
CA LEU A 187 -1.94 12.69 9.09
C LEU A 187 -2.89 13.90 9.12
N SER A 188 -3.61 14.12 10.24
CA SER A 188 -4.66 15.13 10.35
C SER A 188 -5.77 14.99 9.29
N ILE A 189 -5.95 13.78 8.77
CA ILE A 189 -7.02 13.45 7.83
C ILE A 189 -8.29 13.15 8.64
N PRO A 190 -9.39 13.90 8.42
CA PRO A 190 -10.63 13.70 9.17
C PRO A 190 -11.12 12.25 9.09
N SER A 191 -11.48 11.68 10.24
CA SER A 191 -12.31 10.48 10.26
C SER A 191 -13.66 10.84 9.62
N TRP A 192 -14.16 9.97 8.72
CA TRP A 192 -15.48 10.07 8.06
C TRP A 192 -16.42 11.09 8.70
N GLY A 193 -16.37 12.28 8.24
CA GLY A 193 -17.31 13.33 8.52
C GLY A 193 -17.55 13.97 7.19
N LEU A 194 -18.76 13.71 6.63
CA LEU A 194 -19.40 14.59 5.70
C LEU A 194 -18.55 15.84 5.43
N LYS A 195 -18.02 16.00 4.21
CA LYS A 195 -17.92 17.34 3.66
C LYS A 195 -19.38 17.85 3.70
N VAL A 196 -19.76 18.48 4.81
CA VAL A 196 -20.95 19.30 4.85
C VAL A 196 -20.63 20.44 3.91
N THR A 197 -20.89 20.24 2.63
CA THR A 197 -21.20 21.36 1.77
C THR A 197 -22.34 22.06 2.51
N SER A 198 -22.04 23.24 3.03
CA SER A 198 -23.04 24.11 3.65
C SER A 198 -24.24 24.22 2.70
N ILE A 199 -25.28 23.45 3.02
CA ILE A 199 -26.59 23.66 2.41
C ILE A 199 -27.05 24.95 3.00
N SER A 200 -26.92 26.02 2.24
CA SER A 200 -27.59 27.29 2.55
C SER A 200 -29.09 27.02 2.51
N ILE A 201 -29.72 26.95 3.68
CA ILE A 201 -31.16 26.90 3.80
C ILE A 201 -31.64 28.28 3.33
N PRO A 202 -32.49 28.36 2.29
CA PRO A 202 -33.10 29.66 1.93
C PRO A 202 -33.90 30.17 3.13
N LYS A 203 -33.63 31.38 3.57
CA LYS A 203 -34.51 32.07 4.53
C LYS A 203 -35.84 32.27 3.85
N VAL A 204 -36.90 31.73 4.45
CA VAL A 204 -38.30 32.05 4.15
C VAL A 204 -38.62 33.39 4.77
#